data_51a33ea269370dc3215055e29f717998
#
_entry.id   51a33ea269370dc3215055e29f717998
#
_cell.length_a   1.000
_cell.length_b   1.000
_cell.length_c   1.000
_cell.angle_alpha   90.00
_cell.angle_beta   90.00
_cell.angle_gamma   90.00
#
_symmetry.space_group_name_H-M   'P 1'
#
loop_
_entity.id
_entity.type
_entity.pdbx_description
1 polymer ?
#
loop_
_entity_poly.entity_id
_entity_poly.type
_entity_poly.pdbx_seq_one_letter_code
_entity_poly.pdbx_strand_id
1 'polypeptide(L)'
;MSTRLVRSADGTGIRAWCNDGVGDPVLLCNGLGTPSAAWPQIIARDSGYRVVSWDQRGLGGSQRPADQGRVRVEDHVDDARAALDAFTMHRATLVGWSLGVNVAFELALQEPDRVCAVLAVAGIPGGSYSSMFATLGVPRPFRSPMGRLSSRLLPVLGPLLPVAAASLPPWRDLLSAAALRGPAREASHPGALRAVLHEFSTHDWSWYRRLALGLSEHAPLDVSSVRCPVTFLAGRYDSLVDVADVRAAARRVHGARLRVLMGTHFLPLQYPEVMLEELRRIERRPVER
;
A
#
# COMPACT_ATOMS: atom_id res chain seq x y z
N MET A 1 5.48 -14.68 14.51
CA MET A 1 4.39 -14.18 13.64
C MET A 1 3.34 -15.27 13.53
N SER A 2 2.13 -15.02 14.02
CA SER A 2 1.01 -15.95 13.95
C SER A 2 0.16 -15.70 12.70
N THR A 3 -0.39 -16.77 12.13
CA THR A 3 -1.22 -16.69 10.92
C THR A 3 -2.56 -17.39 11.15
N ARG A 4 -3.61 -16.87 10.49
CA ARG A 4 -4.96 -17.44 10.51
C ARG A 4 -5.54 -17.41 9.10
N LEU A 5 -6.24 -18.47 8.71
CA LEU A 5 -7.09 -18.43 7.53
C LEU A 5 -8.48 -17.97 7.97
N VAL A 6 -8.87 -16.77 7.53
CA VAL A 6 -10.15 -16.14 7.89
C VAL A 6 -11.07 -16.09 6.68
N ARG A 7 -12.37 -15.96 6.90
CA ARG A 7 -13.35 -15.83 5.83
C ARG A 7 -13.72 -14.37 5.62
N SER A 8 -13.50 -13.86 4.41
CA SER A 8 -14.02 -12.58 3.95
C SER A 8 -15.55 -12.63 3.78
N ALA A 9 -16.19 -11.49 3.60
CA ALA A 9 -17.66 -11.40 3.47
C ALA A 9 -18.23 -12.23 2.31
N ASP A 10 -17.45 -12.43 1.24
CA ASP A 10 -17.83 -13.28 0.09
C ASP A 10 -17.45 -14.76 0.26
N GLY A 11 -17.00 -15.16 1.45
CA GLY A 11 -16.55 -16.53 1.77
C GLY A 11 -15.13 -16.86 1.34
N THR A 12 -14.41 -15.92 0.70
CA THR A 12 -13.01 -16.12 0.27
C THR A 12 -12.12 -16.34 1.50
N GLY A 13 -11.30 -17.39 1.47
CA GLY A 13 -10.30 -17.66 2.50
C GLY A 13 -9.10 -16.72 2.38
N ILE A 14 -8.92 -15.88 3.39
CA ILE A 14 -7.85 -14.87 3.45
C ILE A 14 -6.84 -15.26 4.51
N ARG A 15 -5.56 -15.35 4.16
CA ARG A 15 -4.49 -15.54 5.12
C ARG A 15 -4.16 -14.22 5.80
N ALA A 16 -4.67 -14.04 7.02
CA ALA A 16 -4.31 -12.92 7.88
C ALA A 16 -3.17 -13.32 8.83
N TRP A 17 -2.35 -12.35 9.24
CA TRP A 17 -1.21 -12.56 10.11
C TRP A 17 -1.06 -11.44 11.13
N CYS A 18 -0.41 -11.76 12.26
CA CYS A 18 -0.02 -10.82 13.31
C CYS A 18 1.47 -10.96 13.58
N ASN A 19 2.17 -9.84 13.83
CA ASN A 19 3.59 -9.84 14.18
C ASN A 19 3.88 -10.40 15.59
N ASP A 20 2.84 -10.69 16.39
CA ASP A 20 2.90 -11.08 17.81
C ASP A 20 3.66 -10.06 18.68
N GLY A 21 3.70 -8.81 18.24
CA GLY A 21 4.19 -7.66 19.02
C GLY A 21 3.20 -7.25 20.09
N VAL A 22 3.70 -6.49 21.07
CA VAL A 22 2.91 -5.88 22.13
C VAL A 22 2.93 -4.37 21.94
N GLY A 23 1.78 -3.71 22.07
CA GLY A 23 1.65 -2.27 21.95
C GLY A 23 0.40 -1.85 21.18
N ASP A 24 0.44 -0.65 20.64
CA ASP A 24 -0.71 -0.05 19.97
C ASP A 24 -1.12 -0.84 18.71
N PRO A 25 -2.43 -0.99 18.48
CA PRO A 25 -2.94 -1.79 17.36
C PRO A 25 -2.75 -1.06 16.03
N VAL A 26 -2.13 -1.75 15.07
CA VAL A 26 -1.91 -1.29 13.69
C VAL A 26 -2.47 -2.28 12.70
N LEU A 27 -3.29 -1.81 11.77
CA LEU A 27 -3.65 -2.53 10.56
C LEU A 27 -2.78 -2.06 9.41
N LEU A 28 -1.97 -2.97 8.87
CA LEU A 28 -1.10 -2.71 7.74
C LEU A 28 -1.81 -3.12 6.43
N CYS A 29 -2.24 -2.12 5.67
CA CYS A 29 -2.84 -2.28 4.35
C CYS A 29 -1.73 -2.18 3.29
N ASN A 30 -1.25 -3.31 2.80
CA ASN A 30 -0.11 -3.38 1.88
C ASN A 30 -0.43 -2.86 0.48
N GLY A 31 0.63 -2.46 -0.24
CA GLY A 31 0.59 -2.25 -1.68
C GLY A 31 0.28 -3.54 -2.44
N LEU A 32 -0.19 -3.43 -3.67
CA LEU A 32 -0.59 -4.59 -4.46
C LEU A 32 0.56 -5.58 -4.64
N GLY A 33 0.34 -6.82 -4.20
CA GLY A 33 1.31 -7.91 -4.30
C GLY A 33 2.57 -7.76 -3.46
N THR A 34 2.58 -6.89 -2.45
CA THR A 34 3.76 -6.67 -1.63
C THR A 34 3.72 -7.48 -0.33
N PRO A 35 4.84 -8.13 0.06
CA PRO A 35 4.91 -8.87 1.32
C PRO A 35 5.09 -7.95 2.53
N SER A 36 4.82 -8.51 3.71
CA SER A 36 5.08 -7.85 5.00
C SER A 36 6.52 -7.37 5.16
N ALA A 37 7.48 -8.08 4.56
CA ALA A 37 8.90 -7.74 4.60
C ALA A 37 9.25 -6.34 4.05
N ALA A 38 8.32 -5.70 3.32
CA ALA A 38 8.48 -4.31 2.89
C ALA A 38 8.49 -3.30 4.06
N TRP A 39 8.10 -3.72 5.27
CA TRP A 39 7.95 -2.88 6.46
C TRP A 39 8.82 -3.32 7.65
N PRO A 40 10.13 -3.46 7.47
CA PRO A 40 10.98 -4.14 8.45
C PRO A 40 10.91 -3.52 9.85
N GLN A 41 10.78 -2.21 9.97
CA GLN A 41 10.73 -1.51 11.26
C GLN A 41 9.36 -1.62 11.94
N ILE A 42 8.26 -1.56 11.16
CA ILE A 42 6.90 -1.59 11.73
C ILE A 42 6.53 -3.00 12.17
N ILE A 43 6.89 -4.03 11.39
CA ILE A 43 6.55 -5.43 11.71
C ILE A 43 7.49 -6.06 12.74
N ALA A 44 8.59 -5.40 13.11
CA ALA A 44 9.47 -5.90 14.14
C ALA A 44 8.68 -6.13 15.44
N ARG A 45 8.95 -7.25 16.11
CA ARG A 45 8.18 -7.66 17.31
C ARG A 45 8.34 -6.68 18.48
N ASP A 46 9.46 -5.97 18.51
CA ASP A 46 9.85 -4.94 19.47
C ASP A 46 9.58 -3.50 18.99
N SER A 47 8.84 -3.35 17.90
CA SER A 47 8.50 -2.02 17.34
C SER A 47 7.66 -1.14 18.27
N GLY A 48 6.99 -1.76 19.25
CA GLY A 48 5.99 -1.12 20.11
C GLY A 48 4.57 -1.19 19.54
N TYR A 49 4.38 -2.02 18.50
CA TYR A 49 3.08 -2.18 17.82
C TYR A 49 2.65 -3.64 17.73
N ARG A 50 1.36 -3.85 17.90
CA ARG A 50 0.70 -5.09 17.53
C ARG A 50 0.13 -4.93 16.11
N VAL A 51 0.86 -5.48 15.13
CA VAL A 51 0.57 -5.28 13.70
C VAL A 51 -0.19 -6.46 13.15
N VAL A 52 -1.35 -6.21 12.55
CA VAL A 52 -2.13 -7.17 11.76
C VAL A 52 -2.13 -6.76 10.30
N SER A 53 -2.10 -7.73 9.42
CA SER A 53 -2.25 -7.55 7.98
C SER A 53 -2.74 -8.86 7.35
N TRP A 54 -2.87 -8.88 6.04
CA TRP A 54 -3.29 -10.06 5.29
C TRP A 54 -2.59 -10.13 3.93
N ASP A 55 -2.55 -11.33 3.37
CA ASP A 55 -2.22 -11.49 1.96
C ASP A 55 -3.45 -11.17 1.13
N GLN A 56 -3.27 -10.38 0.10
CA GLN A 56 -4.37 -10.02 -0.78
C GLN A 56 -4.94 -11.27 -1.48
N ARG A 57 -6.25 -11.25 -1.75
CA ARG A 57 -6.98 -12.36 -2.35
C ARG A 57 -6.30 -12.90 -3.61
N GLY A 58 -6.04 -14.23 -3.61
CA GLY A 58 -5.34 -14.94 -4.67
C GLY A 58 -3.83 -14.72 -4.74
N LEU A 59 -3.23 -14.03 -3.75
CA LEU A 59 -1.79 -13.87 -3.59
C LEU A 59 -1.33 -14.50 -2.27
N GLY A 60 -0.04 -14.81 -2.18
CA GLY A 60 0.56 -15.41 -0.99
C GLY A 60 -0.19 -16.67 -0.56
N GLY A 61 -0.73 -16.69 0.66
CA GLY A 61 -1.52 -17.80 1.19
C GLY A 61 -3.04 -17.61 1.15
N SER A 62 -3.53 -16.54 0.52
CA SER A 62 -4.96 -16.27 0.37
C SER A 62 -5.54 -16.97 -0.86
N GLN A 63 -6.79 -17.44 -0.72
CA GLN A 63 -7.53 -18.06 -1.82
C GLN A 63 -7.96 -17.03 -2.86
N ARG A 64 -8.16 -17.47 -4.09
CA ARG A 64 -8.91 -16.71 -5.09
C ARG A 64 -10.40 -16.79 -4.76
N PRO A 65 -11.16 -15.69 -4.93
CA PRO A 65 -12.60 -15.72 -4.77
C PRO A 65 -13.25 -16.65 -5.80
N ALA A 66 -14.37 -17.28 -5.44
CA ALA A 66 -15.14 -18.12 -6.35
C ALA A 66 -15.64 -17.30 -7.57
N ASP A 67 -16.16 -16.11 -7.32
CA ASP A 67 -16.36 -15.11 -8.36
C ASP A 67 -15.09 -14.29 -8.56
N GLN A 68 -14.38 -14.57 -9.65
CA GLN A 68 -13.12 -13.91 -10.01
C GLN A 68 -13.27 -12.41 -10.33
N GLY A 69 -14.47 -11.86 -10.37
CA GLY A 69 -14.75 -10.43 -10.46
C GLY A 69 -14.64 -9.70 -9.12
N ARG A 70 -14.63 -10.44 -8.00
CA ARG A 70 -14.49 -9.90 -6.63
C ARG A 70 -13.03 -9.53 -6.31
N VAL A 71 -12.55 -8.48 -6.98
CA VAL A 71 -11.15 -7.99 -6.91
C VAL A 71 -11.06 -6.46 -6.77
N ARG A 72 -12.18 -5.82 -6.43
CA ARG A 72 -12.27 -4.36 -6.24
C ARG A 72 -11.74 -3.94 -4.87
N VAL A 73 -11.58 -2.65 -4.67
CA VAL A 73 -11.10 -2.10 -3.39
C VAL A 73 -12.06 -2.46 -2.25
N GLU A 74 -13.35 -2.46 -2.49
CA GLU A 74 -14.38 -2.83 -1.52
C GLU A 74 -14.21 -4.27 -1.03
N ASP A 75 -13.83 -5.19 -1.91
CA ASP A 75 -13.53 -6.58 -1.55
C ASP A 75 -12.30 -6.69 -0.64
N HIS A 76 -11.27 -5.84 -0.87
CA HIS A 76 -10.11 -5.74 0.02
C HIS A 76 -10.44 -5.08 1.35
N VAL A 77 -11.45 -4.21 1.41
CA VAL A 77 -11.96 -3.65 2.67
C VAL A 77 -12.63 -4.74 3.49
N ASP A 78 -13.41 -5.63 2.88
CA ASP A 78 -14.00 -6.79 3.55
C ASP A 78 -12.91 -7.74 4.08
N ASP A 79 -11.81 -7.94 3.33
CA ASP A 79 -10.65 -8.71 3.78
C ASP A 79 -9.98 -8.07 5.00
N ALA A 80 -9.84 -6.73 5.00
CA ALA A 80 -9.28 -5.96 6.10
C ALA A 80 -10.13 -6.10 7.38
N ARG A 81 -11.46 -6.05 7.26
CA ARG A 81 -12.40 -6.29 8.37
C ARG A 81 -12.21 -7.67 8.95
N ALA A 82 -12.23 -8.70 8.09
CA ALA A 82 -12.04 -10.08 8.52
C ALA A 82 -10.70 -10.28 9.25
N ALA A 83 -9.64 -9.61 8.81
CA ALA A 83 -8.35 -9.64 9.48
C ALA A 83 -8.38 -8.96 10.85
N LEU A 84 -8.97 -7.77 10.98
CA LEU A 84 -9.15 -7.08 12.26
C LEU A 84 -9.92 -7.92 13.26
N ASP A 85 -11.05 -8.50 12.83
CA ASP A 85 -11.96 -9.28 13.68
C ASP A 85 -11.29 -10.58 14.15
N ALA A 86 -10.56 -11.26 13.26
CA ALA A 86 -9.86 -12.50 13.60
C ALA A 86 -8.79 -12.30 14.68
N PHE A 87 -8.20 -11.13 14.77
CA PHE A 87 -7.20 -10.80 15.78
C PHE A 87 -7.76 -9.94 16.92
N THR A 88 -9.11 -9.80 17.01
CA THR A 88 -9.81 -9.05 18.07
C THR A 88 -9.29 -7.60 18.17
N MET A 89 -9.07 -6.98 17.02
CA MET A 89 -8.71 -5.56 16.94
C MET A 89 -9.94 -4.69 16.69
N HIS A 90 -10.51 -4.16 17.74
CA HIS A 90 -11.72 -3.30 17.65
C HIS A 90 -11.40 -1.94 17.03
N ARG A 91 -10.22 -1.40 17.31
CA ARG A 91 -9.70 -0.14 16.74
C ARG A 91 -8.23 -0.29 16.39
N ALA A 92 -7.78 0.41 15.34
CA ALA A 92 -6.38 0.40 14.93
C ALA A 92 -5.98 1.71 14.24
N THR A 93 -4.71 2.04 14.28
CA THR A 93 -4.09 2.96 13.33
C THR A 93 -3.89 2.24 12.01
N LEU A 94 -4.36 2.83 10.90
CA LEU A 94 -4.22 2.24 9.56
C LEU A 94 -2.96 2.76 8.89
N VAL A 95 -2.11 1.85 8.43
CA VAL A 95 -0.93 2.16 7.61
C VAL A 95 -1.20 1.64 6.21
N GLY A 96 -1.51 2.54 5.29
CA GLY A 96 -1.79 2.18 3.90
C GLY A 96 -0.64 2.51 2.96
N TRP A 97 -0.27 1.60 2.08
CA TRP A 97 0.69 1.85 1.02
C TRP A 97 0.06 1.60 -0.36
N SER A 98 0.14 2.57 -1.28
CA SER A 98 -0.36 2.42 -2.65
C SER A 98 -1.84 2.00 -2.69
N LEU A 99 -2.17 0.79 -3.15
CA LEU A 99 -3.51 0.20 -3.05
C LEU A 99 -4.05 0.28 -1.61
N GLY A 100 -3.22 -0.01 -0.62
CA GLY A 100 -3.61 -0.01 0.78
C GLY A 100 -4.09 1.36 1.28
N VAL A 101 -3.72 2.46 0.63
CA VAL A 101 -4.27 3.79 0.94
C VAL A 101 -5.76 3.84 0.63
N ASN A 102 -6.19 3.24 -0.50
CA ASN A 102 -7.62 3.19 -0.84
C ASN A 102 -8.40 2.37 0.20
N VAL A 103 -7.88 1.20 0.58
CA VAL A 103 -8.50 0.35 1.62
C VAL A 103 -8.58 1.09 2.95
N ALA A 104 -7.50 1.78 3.36
CA ALA A 104 -7.47 2.52 4.62
C ALA A 104 -8.48 3.68 4.65
N PHE A 105 -8.62 4.42 3.56
CA PHE A 105 -9.59 5.52 3.49
C PHE A 105 -11.01 5.02 3.39
N GLU A 106 -11.29 3.97 2.63
CA GLU A 106 -12.61 3.34 2.61
C GLU A 106 -13.03 2.89 4.01
N LEU A 107 -12.13 2.20 4.73
CA LEU A 107 -12.42 1.76 6.09
C LEU A 107 -12.64 2.94 7.04
N ALA A 108 -11.83 4.00 6.92
CA ALA A 108 -12.00 5.21 7.75
C ALA A 108 -13.31 5.97 7.47
N LEU A 109 -13.84 5.89 6.26
CA LEU A 109 -15.13 6.48 5.88
C LEU A 109 -16.32 5.63 6.33
N GLN A 110 -16.20 4.29 6.19
CA GLN A 110 -17.29 3.36 6.46
C GLN A 110 -17.40 3.01 7.95
N GLU A 111 -16.26 2.93 8.66
CA GLU A 111 -16.19 2.53 10.07
C GLU A 111 -15.28 3.49 10.88
N PRO A 112 -15.62 4.79 10.98
CA PRO A 112 -14.76 5.78 11.61
C PRO A 112 -14.41 5.46 13.06
N ASP A 113 -15.30 4.76 13.77
CA ASP A 113 -15.07 4.37 15.17
C ASP A 113 -14.00 3.27 15.32
N ARG A 114 -13.68 2.55 14.26
CA ARG A 114 -12.61 1.54 14.23
C ARG A 114 -11.25 2.11 13.86
N VAL A 115 -11.16 3.37 13.45
CA VAL A 115 -9.92 3.97 12.94
C VAL A 115 -9.41 5.05 13.88
N CYS A 116 -8.22 4.83 14.42
CA CYS A 116 -7.55 5.80 15.30
C CYS A 116 -6.86 6.91 14.50
N ALA A 117 -6.17 6.55 13.42
CA ALA A 117 -5.45 7.46 12.53
C ALA A 117 -5.15 6.75 11.19
N VAL A 118 -4.77 7.52 10.16
CA VAL A 118 -4.33 6.98 8.87
C VAL A 118 -2.95 7.52 8.49
N LEU A 119 -1.97 6.63 8.32
CA LEU A 119 -0.69 6.91 7.70
C LEU A 119 -0.75 6.45 6.24
N ALA A 120 -0.91 7.37 5.31
CA ALA A 120 -1.05 7.11 3.88
C ALA A 120 0.29 7.28 3.16
N VAL A 121 0.85 6.18 2.64
CA VAL A 121 2.19 6.13 2.04
C VAL A 121 2.10 5.89 0.54
N ALA A 122 2.68 6.78 -0.25
CA ALA A 122 2.77 6.67 -1.70
C ALA A 122 1.43 6.24 -2.35
N GLY A 123 0.35 6.94 -2.00
CA GLY A 123 -1.01 6.67 -2.50
C GLY A 123 -1.94 7.87 -2.34
N ILE A 124 -3.06 7.80 -3.04
CA ILE A 124 -4.16 8.77 -2.96
C ILE A 124 -5.49 8.04 -2.71
N PRO A 125 -6.45 8.66 -2.04
CA PRO A 125 -7.77 8.07 -1.78
C PRO A 125 -8.64 8.08 -3.03
N GLY A 126 -8.66 6.96 -3.73
CA GLY A 126 -9.38 6.77 -4.99
C GLY A 126 -8.70 7.37 -6.22
N GLY A 127 -9.11 6.92 -7.40
CA GLY A 127 -8.61 7.45 -8.66
C GLY A 127 -7.13 7.22 -8.94
N SER A 128 -6.52 6.20 -8.37
CA SER A 128 -5.06 5.96 -8.37
C SER A 128 -4.43 5.99 -9.77
N TYR A 129 -5.13 5.50 -10.77
CA TYR A 129 -4.64 5.47 -12.16
C TYR A 129 -4.55 6.86 -12.81
N SER A 130 -5.31 7.84 -12.33
CA SER A 130 -5.23 9.22 -12.81
C SER A 130 -3.95 9.94 -12.35
N SER A 131 -3.26 9.38 -11.38
CA SER A 131 -2.00 9.92 -10.83
C SER A 131 -0.75 9.31 -11.47
N MET A 132 -0.87 8.17 -12.19
CA MET A 132 0.27 7.43 -12.73
C MET A 132 1.01 8.22 -13.82
N PHE A 133 2.32 7.98 -13.91
CA PHE A 133 3.20 8.49 -14.99
C PHE A 133 3.34 10.01 -15.08
N ALA A 134 2.90 10.76 -14.08
CA ALA A 134 3.04 12.22 -14.04
C ALA A 134 4.51 12.65 -14.08
N THR A 135 5.38 11.99 -13.34
CA THR A 135 6.83 12.24 -13.30
C THR A 135 7.52 11.95 -14.64
N LEU A 136 6.88 11.15 -15.51
CA LEU A 136 7.31 10.90 -16.89
C LEU A 136 6.75 11.91 -17.88
N GLY A 137 6.05 12.95 -17.41
CA GLY A 137 5.48 14.00 -18.24
C GLY A 137 4.17 13.61 -18.96
N VAL A 138 3.53 12.48 -18.61
CA VAL A 138 2.29 12.09 -19.24
C VAL A 138 1.15 13.03 -18.84
N PRO A 139 0.46 13.68 -19.82
CA PRO A 139 -0.68 14.56 -19.53
C PRO A 139 -1.84 13.79 -18.87
N ARG A 140 -2.57 14.47 -17.96
CA ARG A 140 -3.65 13.86 -17.16
C ARG A 140 -4.64 13.00 -17.96
N PRO A 141 -5.18 13.41 -19.13
CA PRO A 141 -6.15 12.60 -19.86
C PRO A 141 -5.63 11.22 -20.29
N PHE A 142 -4.32 11.07 -20.45
CA PHE A 142 -3.69 9.84 -20.93
C PHE A 142 -3.21 8.92 -19.80
N ARG A 143 -3.13 9.40 -18.54
CA ARG A 143 -2.59 8.63 -17.41
C ARG A 143 -3.39 7.35 -17.14
N SER A 144 -4.71 7.47 -16.93
CA SER A 144 -5.55 6.29 -16.66
C SER A 144 -5.61 5.31 -17.84
N PRO A 145 -5.78 5.73 -19.11
CA PRO A 145 -5.68 4.83 -20.26
C PRO A 145 -4.34 4.09 -20.34
N MET A 146 -3.22 4.81 -20.16
CA MET A 146 -1.88 4.20 -20.15
C MET A 146 -1.69 3.24 -18.98
N GLY A 147 -2.16 3.58 -17.79
CA GLY A 147 -2.12 2.71 -16.63
C GLY A 147 -2.90 1.43 -16.83
N ARG A 148 -4.10 1.51 -17.42
CA ARG A 148 -4.89 0.31 -17.78
C ARG A 148 -4.21 -0.52 -18.86
N LEU A 149 -3.60 0.12 -19.86
CA LEU A 149 -2.85 -0.57 -20.89
C LEU A 149 -1.64 -1.30 -20.29
N SER A 150 -0.84 -0.61 -19.47
CA SER A 150 0.31 -1.23 -18.79
C SER A 150 -0.11 -2.44 -17.94
N SER A 151 -1.23 -2.30 -17.21
CA SER A 151 -1.78 -3.42 -16.42
C SER A 151 -2.23 -4.59 -17.29
N ARG A 152 -2.81 -4.34 -18.46
CA ARG A 152 -3.20 -5.40 -19.42
C ARG A 152 -2.00 -6.15 -19.98
N LEU A 153 -0.85 -5.49 -20.09
CA LEU A 153 0.39 -6.09 -20.58
C LEU A 153 1.16 -6.87 -19.51
N LEU A 154 0.79 -6.80 -18.24
CA LEU A 154 1.47 -7.49 -17.13
C LEU A 154 1.64 -9.01 -17.35
N PRO A 155 0.68 -9.77 -17.90
CA PRO A 155 0.89 -11.20 -18.15
C PRO A 155 2.06 -11.50 -19.10
N VAL A 156 2.36 -10.58 -20.02
CA VAL A 156 3.45 -10.71 -20.99
C VAL A 156 4.75 -10.11 -20.45
N LEU A 157 4.69 -8.93 -19.87
CA LEU A 157 5.87 -8.18 -19.42
C LEU A 157 6.30 -8.55 -17.99
N GLY A 158 5.36 -8.94 -17.14
CA GLY A 158 5.61 -9.28 -15.74
C GLY A 158 6.68 -10.36 -15.54
N PRO A 159 6.62 -11.49 -16.27
CA PRO A 159 7.65 -12.52 -16.18
C PRO A 159 9.06 -12.05 -16.56
N LEU A 160 9.17 -10.97 -17.34
CA LEU A 160 10.44 -10.38 -17.73
C LEU A 160 11.05 -9.47 -16.66
N LEU A 161 10.24 -8.97 -15.72
CA LEU A 161 10.70 -8.05 -14.67
C LEU A 161 11.80 -8.67 -13.79
N PRO A 162 11.69 -9.92 -13.30
CA PRO A 162 12.76 -10.55 -12.53
C PRO A 162 14.03 -10.77 -13.35
N VAL A 163 13.88 -11.16 -14.65
CA VAL A 163 14.99 -11.35 -15.57
C VAL A 163 15.70 -10.03 -15.85
N ALA A 164 14.95 -8.96 -16.09
CA ALA A 164 15.52 -7.62 -16.26
C ALA A 164 16.22 -7.15 -14.97
N ALA A 165 15.62 -7.38 -13.81
CA ALA A 165 16.24 -7.04 -12.53
C ALA A 165 17.51 -7.84 -12.24
N ALA A 166 17.60 -9.11 -12.69
CA ALA A 166 18.79 -9.95 -12.54
C ALA A 166 19.90 -9.67 -13.56
N SER A 167 19.52 -9.17 -14.75
CA SER A 167 20.42 -8.97 -15.90
C SER A 167 21.05 -7.57 -15.95
N LEU A 168 20.51 -6.62 -15.18
CA LEU A 168 21.07 -5.27 -15.10
C LEU A 168 22.19 -5.22 -14.05
N PRO A 169 23.25 -4.40 -14.27
CA PRO A 169 24.26 -4.14 -13.27
C PRO A 169 23.56 -3.75 -11.96
N PRO A 170 24.18 -4.00 -10.81
CA PRO A 170 23.48 -4.17 -9.53
C PRO A 170 22.33 -3.17 -9.43
N TRP A 171 21.11 -3.67 -9.33
CA TRP A 171 19.80 -2.98 -9.36
C TRP A 171 19.75 -1.67 -8.53
N ARG A 172 20.83 -1.37 -7.77
CA ARG A 172 21.15 -0.04 -7.23
C ARG A 172 21.11 1.04 -8.32
N ASP A 173 21.64 0.74 -9.52
CA ASP A 173 21.68 1.65 -10.65
C ASP A 173 20.36 1.70 -11.41
N LEU A 174 19.53 0.62 -11.34
CA LEU A 174 18.20 0.62 -11.97
C LEU A 174 17.17 1.38 -11.13
N LEU A 175 17.18 1.24 -9.79
CA LEU A 175 16.39 2.13 -8.92
C LEU A 175 16.92 3.56 -8.98
N SER A 176 18.22 3.75 -9.20
CA SER A 176 18.84 5.05 -9.49
C SER A 176 18.52 5.53 -10.89
N ALA A 177 18.45 4.66 -11.89
CA ALA A 177 18.13 5.00 -13.28
C ALA A 177 16.62 5.16 -13.52
N ALA A 178 15.76 4.43 -12.82
CA ALA A 178 14.31 4.70 -12.76
C ALA A 178 13.99 5.93 -11.90
N ALA A 179 14.88 6.27 -10.97
CA ALA A 179 14.93 7.53 -10.24
C ALA A 179 15.76 8.61 -10.95
N LEU A 180 15.87 8.57 -12.25
CA LEU A 180 16.78 9.28 -13.18
C LEU A 180 17.04 10.78 -12.93
N ARG A 181 16.73 11.35 -11.76
CA ARG A 181 17.00 12.77 -11.42
C ARG A 181 17.26 13.05 -9.95
N GLY A 182 17.61 12.07 -9.11
CA GLY A 182 17.90 12.38 -7.72
C GLY A 182 18.65 11.26 -6.98
N PRO A 183 19.29 11.55 -5.84
CA PRO A 183 19.93 10.54 -5.02
C PRO A 183 18.84 9.64 -4.44
N ALA A 184 18.55 8.53 -5.11
CA ALA A 184 17.76 7.46 -4.51
C ALA A 184 18.54 6.96 -3.31
N ARG A 185 18.01 7.19 -2.11
CA ARG A 185 18.58 6.61 -0.91
C ARG A 185 18.52 5.09 -1.03
N GLU A 186 19.64 4.42 -0.79
CA GLU A 186 19.68 2.96 -0.76
C GLU A 186 18.57 2.43 0.17
N ALA A 187 18.00 1.28 -0.21
CA ALA A 187 17.12 0.57 0.71
C ALA A 187 17.93 0.23 1.97
N SER A 188 17.51 0.75 3.11
CA SER A 188 18.24 0.58 4.40
C SER A 188 18.28 -0.88 4.83
N HIS A 189 17.46 -1.75 4.22
CA HIS A 189 17.37 -3.18 4.50
C HIS A 189 17.42 -4.00 3.20
N PRO A 190 18.62 -4.41 2.72
CA PRO A 190 18.79 -5.20 1.50
C PRO A 190 18.00 -6.52 1.50
N GLY A 191 17.82 -7.13 2.66
CA GLY A 191 16.99 -8.34 2.81
C GLY A 191 15.51 -8.11 2.52
N ALA A 192 14.96 -6.98 2.94
CA ALA A 192 13.57 -6.62 2.68
C ALA A 192 13.31 -6.39 1.18
N LEU A 193 14.21 -5.69 0.50
CA LEU A 193 14.10 -5.50 -0.94
C LEU A 193 14.18 -6.82 -1.70
N ARG A 194 15.13 -7.71 -1.32
CA ARG A 194 15.24 -9.05 -1.92
C ARG A 194 13.95 -9.86 -1.75
N ALA A 195 13.33 -9.80 -0.56
CA ALA A 195 12.07 -10.47 -0.29
C ALA A 195 10.93 -9.93 -1.17
N VAL A 196 10.84 -8.61 -1.33
CA VAL A 196 9.85 -7.97 -2.21
C VAL A 196 10.06 -8.38 -3.66
N LEU A 197 11.29 -8.34 -4.17
CA LEU A 197 11.60 -8.76 -5.54
C LEU A 197 11.30 -10.24 -5.78
N HIS A 198 11.61 -11.09 -4.79
CA HIS A 198 11.30 -12.52 -4.86
C HIS A 198 9.79 -12.75 -4.94
N GLU A 199 9.00 -12.11 -4.05
CA GLU A 199 7.54 -12.21 -4.07
C GLU A 199 6.97 -11.79 -5.43
N PHE A 200 7.41 -10.64 -5.96
CA PHE A 200 7.00 -10.21 -7.30
C PHE A 200 7.35 -11.21 -8.40
N SER A 201 8.48 -11.92 -8.27
CA SER A 201 8.89 -12.93 -9.27
C SER A 201 8.01 -14.18 -9.28
N THR A 202 7.30 -14.45 -8.18
CA THR A 202 6.46 -15.65 -8.02
C THR A 202 4.98 -15.41 -8.32
N HIS A 203 4.58 -14.17 -8.60
CA HIS A 203 3.18 -13.84 -8.87
C HIS A 203 2.67 -14.52 -10.15
N ASP A 204 1.43 -15.00 -10.09
CA ASP A 204 0.63 -15.22 -11.30
C ASP A 204 0.23 -13.85 -11.88
N TRP A 205 0.95 -13.43 -12.91
CA TRP A 205 0.75 -12.13 -13.54
C TRP A 205 -0.62 -11.97 -14.20
N SER A 206 -1.28 -13.06 -14.56
CA SER A 206 -2.66 -13.02 -15.06
C SER A 206 -3.64 -12.66 -13.94
N TRP A 207 -3.41 -13.21 -12.74
CA TRP A 207 -4.20 -12.87 -11.56
C TRP A 207 -3.86 -11.44 -11.06
N TYR A 208 -2.58 -11.11 -10.96
CA TYR A 208 -2.11 -9.78 -10.58
C TYR A 208 -2.72 -8.69 -11.47
N ARG A 209 -2.81 -8.93 -12.79
CA ARG A 209 -3.50 -8.03 -13.73
C ARG A 209 -4.96 -7.77 -13.33
N ARG A 210 -5.69 -8.81 -12.91
CA ARG A 210 -7.09 -8.65 -12.48
C ARG A 210 -7.21 -7.72 -11.28
N LEU A 211 -6.37 -7.94 -10.27
CA LEU A 211 -6.31 -7.08 -9.07
C LEU A 211 -5.94 -5.63 -9.44
N ALA A 212 -4.95 -5.45 -10.30
CA ALA A 212 -4.53 -4.12 -10.77
C ALA A 212 -5.65 -3.40 -11.54
N LEU A 213 -6.39 -4.12 -12.40
CA LEU A 213 -7.52 -3.55 -13.12
C LEU A 213 -8.69 -3.23 -12.17
N GLY A 214 -8.98 -4.08 -11.16
CA GLY A 214 -9.96 -3.79 -10.13
C GLY A 214 -9.66 -2.48 -9.39
N LEU A 215 -8.38 -2.24 -9.04
CA LEU A 215 -7.95 -0.95 -8.48
C LEU A 215 -8.21 0.21 -9.45
N SER A 216 -8.07 0.00 -10.77
CA SER A 216 -8.28 1.06 -11.77
C SER A 216 -9.73 1.55 -11.88
N GLU A 217 -10.67 0.78 -11.35
CA GLU A 217 -12.10 1.11 -11.35
C GLU A 217 -12.52 1.93 -10.13
N HIS A 218 -11.67 2.00 -9.10
CA HIS A 218 -11.97 2.72 -7.87
C HIS A 218 -11.97 4.24 -8.09
N ALA A 219 -13.13 4.85 -7.90
CA ALA A 219 -13.33 6.29 -8.11
C ALA A 219 -12.63 7.12 -7.01
N PRO A 220 -12.33 8.41 -7.29
CA PRO A 220 -11.87 9.33 -6.25
C PRO A 220 -12.87 9.41 -5.09
N LEU A 221 -12.36 9.28 -3.84
CA LEU A 221 -13.19 9.36 -2.64
C LEU A 221 -13.42 10.80 -2.20
N ASP A 222 -14.58 11.07 -1.62
CA ASP A 222 -14.77 12.26 -0.81
C ASP A 222 -14.24 12.01 0.61
N VAL A 223 -13.08 12.57 0.89
CA VAL A 223 -12.37 12.40 2.17
C VAL A 223 -12.62 13.55 3.15
N SER A 224 -13.53 14.47 2.83
CA SER A 224 -13.85 15.63 3.68
C SER A 224 -14.48 15.23 5.03
N SER A 225 -15.12 14.06 5.09
CA SER A 225 -15.76 13.50 6.28
C SER A 225 -14.83 12.63 7.13
N VAL A 226 -13.56 12.45 6.74
CA VAL A 226 -12.57 11.72 7.56
C VAL A 226 -12.30 12.49 8.85
N ARG A 227 -12.54 11.83 10.00
CA ARG A 227 -12.48 12.47 11.34
C ARG A 227 -11.20 12.17 12.11
N CYS A 228 -10.46 11.12 11.72
CA CYS A 228 -9.23 10.76 12.39
C CYS A 228 -8.03 11.56 11.86
N PRO A 229 -6.94 11.69 12.65
CA PRO A 229 -5.70 12.26 12.16
C PRO A 229 -5.18 11.53 10.91
N VAL A 230 -4.70 12.30 9.92
CA VAL A 230 -4.13 11.75 8.69
C VAL A 230 -2.74 12.34 8.44
N THR A 231 -1.78 11.49 8.08
CA THR A 231 -0.48 11.90 7.55
C THR A 231 -0.26 11.24 6.19
N PHE A 232 0.06 12.06 5.19
CA PHE A 232 0.46 11.58 3.88
C PHE A 232 1.98 11.61 3.74
N LEU A 233 2.56 10.53 3.22
CA LEU A 233 3.95 10.46 2.80
C LEU A 233 4.01 10.26 1.29
N ALA A 234 4.71 11.14 0.59
CA ALA A 234 4.85 11.11 -0.86
C ALA A 234 6.31 11.04 -1.29
N GLY A 235 6.60 10.26 -2.32
CA GLY A 235 7.91 10.20 -2.96
C GLY A 235 8.04 11.27 -4.05
N ARG A 236 9.11 12.08 -4.00
CA ARG A 236 9.38 13.11 -5.03
C ARG A 236 9.52 12.53 -6.45
N TYR A 237 10.03 11.31 -6.53
CA TYR A 237 10.33 10.61 -7.78
C TYR A 237 9.40 9.41 -8.00
N ASP A 238 8.22 9.42 -7.38
CA ASP A 238 7.22 8.38 -7.56
C ASP A 238 6.61 8.49 -8.98
N SER A 239 6.75 7.42 -9.76
CA SER A 239 6.19 7.34 -11.13
C SER A 239 4.75 6.82 -11.17
N LEU A 240 4.28 6.25 -10.05
CA LEU A 240 2.92 5.69 -9.93
C LEU A 240 1.96 6.66 -9.25
N VAL A 241 2.46 7.55 -8.38
CA VAL A 241 1.64 8.52 -7.64
C VAL A 241 2.27 9.90 -7.67
N ASP A 242 1.56 10.83 -8.28
CA ASP A 242 1.99 12.24 -8.39
C ASP A 242 1.93 12.96 -7.03
N VAL A 243 3.03 13.57 -6.62
CA VAL A 243 3.09 14.39 -5.40
C VAL A 243 2.04 15.52 -5.41
N ALA A 244 1.72 16.07 -6.59
CA ALA A 244 0.69 17.10 -6.70
C ALA A 244 -0.70 16.56 -6.36
N ASP A 245 -1.00 15.31 -6.75
CA ASP A 245 -2.27 14.67 -6.43
C ASP A 245 -2.34 14.27 -4.94
N VAL A 246 -1.23 13.80 -4.35
CA VAL A 246 -1.15 13.58 -2.89
C VAL A 246 -1.36 14.88 -2.11
N ARG A 247 -0.75 15.98 -2.57
CA ARG A 247 -0.95 17.31 -1.97
C ARG A 247 -2.40 17.78 -2.10
N ALA A 248 -3.04 17.54 -3.23
CA ALA A 248 -4.45 17.85 -3.43
C ALA A 248 -5.35 17.01 -2.49
N ALA A 249 -5.06 15.72 -2.33
CA ALA A 249 -5.76 14.85 -1.38
C ALA A 249 -5.58 15.34 0.07
N ALA A 250 -4.36 15.67 0.47
CA ALA A 250 -4.07 16.16 1.82
C ALA A 250 -4.83 17.45 2.16
N ARG A 251 -5.03 18.35 1.19
CA ARG A 251 -5.79 19.58 1.40
C ARG A 251 -7.29 19.36 1.60
N ARG A 252 -7.82 18.21 1.18
CA ARG A 252 -9.25 17.83 1.33
C ARG A 252 -9.55 17.16 2.67
N VAL A 253 -8.52 16.72 3.41
CA VAL A 253 -8.67 16.14 4.74
C VAL A 253 -8.32 17.19 5.78
N HIS A 254 -9.27 17.50 6.67
CA HIS A 254 -9.05 18.50 7.71
C HIS A 254 -7.86 18.11 8.61
N GLY A 255 -6.99 19.07 8.89
CA GLY A 255 -5.82 18.85 9.77
C GLY A 255 -4.78 17.84 9.24
N ALA A 256 -4.90 17.35 7.99
CA ALA A 256 -3.95 16.40 7.45
C ALA A 256 -2.55 17.00 7.30
N ARG A 257 -1.54 16.16 7.55
CA ARG A 257 -0.14 16.49 7.33
C ARG A 257 0.37 15.85 6.04
N LEU A 258 1.24 16.54 5.32
CA LEU A 258 1.98 15.99 4.18
C LEU A 258 3.49 16.12 4.43
N ARG A 259 4.22 15.01 4.25
CA ARG A 259 5.69 15.00 4.16
C ARG A 259 6.10 14.43 2.81
N VAL A 260 6.93 15.17 2.07
CA VAL A 260 7.49 14.74 0.80
C VAL A 260 8.93 14.30 1.03
N LEU A 261 9.24 13.07 0.62
CA LEU A 261 10.57 12.47 0.75
C LEU A 261 11.24 12.40 -0.62
N MET A 262 12.58 12.44 -0.64
CA MET A 262 13.38 12.30 -1.85
C MET A 262 13.50 10.84 -2.25
N GLY A 263 12.35 10.18 -2.47
CA GLY A 263 12.21 8.75 -2.74
C GLY A 263 11.25 8.47 -3.88
N THR A 264 11.14 7.18 -4.20
CA THR A 264 10.26 6.64 -5.24
C THR A 264 8.96 6.12 -4.63
N HIS A 265 8.24 5.27 -5.36
CA HIS A 265 7.05 4.56 -4.85
C HIS A 265 7.35 3.62 -3.66
N PHE A 266 8.60 3.19 -3.52
CA PHE A 266 9.06 2.22 -2.53
C PHE A 266 9.52 2.87 -1.21
N LEU A 267 8.82 3.90 -0.76
CA LEU A 267 9.14 4.63 0.47
C LEU A 267 9.33 3.73 1.71
N PRO A 268 8.52 2.66 1.92
CA PRO A 268 8.72 1.79 3.08
C PRO A 268 10.09 1.13 3.13
N LEU A 269 10.67 0.82 1.97
CA LEU A 269 12.00 0.21 1.83
C LEU A 269 13.12 1.24 1.89
N GLN A 270 12.88 2.44 1.37
CA GLN A 270 13.89 3.51 1.30
C GLN A 270 14.01 4.31 2.59
N TYR A 271 12.92 4.41 3.35
CA TYR A 271 12.82 5.22 4.57
C TYR A 271 12.08 4.50 5.70
N PRO A 272 12.45 3.26 6.07
CA PRO A 272 11.72 2.47 7.06
C PRO A 272 11.67 3.14 8.44
N GLU A 273 12.73 3.88 8.83
CA GLU A 273 12.78 4.62 10.09
C GLU A 273 11.77 5.78 10.09
N VAL A 274 11.62 6.46 8.93
CA VAL A 274 10.65 7.55 8.77
C VAL A 274 9.21 7.01 8.86
N MET A 275 8.97 5.80 8.35
CA MET A 275 7.65 5.17 8.49
C MET A 275 7.29 4.98 9.97
N LEU A 276 8.20 4.47 10.77
CA LEU A 276 8.01 4.27 12.20
C LEU A 276 7.92 5.61 12.97
N GLU A 277 8.74 6.60 12.61
CA GLU A 277 8.71 7.95 13.17
C GLU A 277 7.33 8.61 12.96
N GLU A 278 6.82 8.58 11.72
CA GLU A 278 5.53 9.22 11.40
C GLU A 278 4.35 8.46 12.00
N LEU A 279 4.44 7.13 12.13
CA LEU A 279 3.45 6.33 12.85
C LEU A 279 3.37 6.74 14.32
N ARG A 280 4.51 6.82 15.02
CA ARG A 280 4.57 7.29 16.41
C ARG A 280 4.08 8.75 16.58
N ARG A 281 4.33 9.58 15.57
CA ARG A 281 3.94 10.98 15.60
C ARG A 281 2.42 11.16 15.44
N ILE A 282 1.79 10.40 14.54
CA ILE A 282 0.36 10.54 14.26
C ILE A 282 -0.49 10.11 15.46
N GLU A 283 -0.06 9.10 16.20
CA GLU A 283 -0.75 8.59 17.40
C GLU A 283 -0.73 9.56 18.59
N ARG A 284 0.29 10.43 18.65
CA ARG A 284 0.38 11.46 19.67
C ARG A 284 -0.51 12.68 19.40
N ARG A 285 -1.18 12.73 18.24
CA ARG A 285 -2.10 13.82 17.91
C ARG A 285 -3.43 13.60 18.63
N PRO A 286 -3.93 14.61 19.38
CA PRO A 286 -5.28 14.52 19.92
C PRO A 286 -6.27 14.40 18.77
N VAL A 287 -7.24 13.49 18.90
CA VAL A 287 -8.42 13.48 18.07
C VAL A 287 -9.21 14.75 18.42
N GLU A 288 -9.23 15.72 17.52
CA GLU A 288 -10.12 16.88 17.67
C GLU A 288 -11.56 16.34 17.61
N ARG A 289 -12.28 16.46 18.76
CA ARG A 289 -13.66 15.99 18.90
C ARG A 289 -14.63 16.99 18.29
#